data_595a375810badbe9a6f147570ec6b34b
#
_entry.id   595a375810badbe9a6f147570ec6b34b
#
_cell.length_a   1.000
_cell.length_b   1.000
_cell.length_c   1.000
_cell.angle_alpha   90.00
_cell.angle_beta   90.00
_cell.angle_gamma   90.00
#
_symmetry.space_group_name_H-M   'P 1'
#
loop_
_entity.id
_entity.type
_entity.pdbx_description
1 polymer ?
#
loop_
_entity_poly.entity_id
_entity_poly.type
_entity_poly.pdbx_seq_one_letter_code
_entity_poly.pdbx_strand_id
1 'polypeptide(L)'
;MSLTQSNPKAALWLATFGLVAMAAMSAAIHEAAKVAPVGQLVFWRSFVALVPIVAYMALRGQIGPSLRTRYPYKHLIRGLLGCAVMVLSFISLAYLSVGVSTALTYLAPIFSIFAAMVFLRERPALTVFVGVALGFAGIVLMLFPALVGAELREGTLTGIAAAIGMAAFNALSRVQVKDLTRTDPPASIALSFAVICSLAGLASSLWGWAELDARAFSLLIAAGVLGGMGHVLMMEATARAPVSVLAAYEYTGIIWAFLFDLVLLGVALDGWTVAGAVVVVGAAALVAYGQGRFAAKPVAAE
;
A
#
# COMPACT_ATOMS: atom_id res chain seq x y z
N MET A 1 -21.11 -15.63 -16.25
CA MET A 1 -20.58 -14.78 -15.15
C MET A 1 -21.41 -15.03 -13.93
N SER A 2 -21.00 -15.94 -13.03
CA SER A 2 -21.70 -16.12 -11.76
C SER A 2 -21.43 -14.87 -10.92
N LEU A 3 -22.50 -14.15 -10.61
CA LEU A 3 -22.50 -13.08 -9.63
C LEU A 3 -21.97 -13.68 -8.32
N THR A 4 -20.77 -13.31 -7.93
CA THR A 4 -20.16 -13.71 -6.66
C THR A 4 -21.11 -13.22 -5.57
N GLN A 5 -21.79 -14.14 -4.90
CA GLN A 5 -22.70 -13.81 -3.81
C GLN A 5 -21.93 -12.93 -2.81
N SER A 6 -22.50 -11.78 -2.48
CA SER A 6 -21.95 -10.89 -1.46
C SER A 6 -21.88 -11.65 -0.13
N ASN A 7 -20.68 -12.03 0.27
CA ASN A 7 -20.45 -12.65 1.57
C ASN A 7 -19.49 -11.74 2.37
N PRO A 8 -20.04 -10.77 3.10
CA PRO A 8 -19.23 -9.78 3.82
C PRO A 8 -18.31 -10.40 4.87
N LYS A 9 -18.72 -11.52 5.51
CA LYS A 9 -17.87 -12.23 6.46
C LYS A 9 -16.64 -12.84 5.78
N ALA A 10 -16.83 -13.51 4.64
CA ALA A 10 -15.71 -14.06 3.87
C ALA A 10 -14.77 -12.93 3.35
N ALA A 11 -15.32 -11.80 2.92
CA ALA A 11 -14.54 -10.65 2.50
C ALA A 11 -13.66 -10.09 3.62
N LEU A 12 -14.19 -9.99 4.85
CA LEU A 12 -13.43 -9.51 6.00
C LEU A 12 -12.31 -10.48 6.38
N TRP A 13 -12.53 -11.79 6.35
CA TRP A 13 -11.47 -12.76 6.59
C TRP A 13 -10.37 -12.68 5.53
N LEU A 14 -10.74 -12.60 4.25
CA LEU A 14 -9.78 -12.43 3.16
C LEU A 14 -8.97 -11.13 3.31
N ALA A 15 -9.62 -10.03 3.69
CA ALA A 15 -8.95 -8.76 3.97
C ALA A 15 -8.00 -8.88 5.16
N THR A 16 -8.40 -9.54 6.26
CA THR A 16 -7.53 -9.79 7.42
C THR A 16 -6.26 -10.52 7.01
N PHE A 17 -6.40 -11.69 6.36
CA PHE A 17 -5.24 -12.46 5.92
C PHE A 17 -4.40 -11.69 4.90
N GLY A 18 -5.02 -10.90 4.02
CA GLY A 18 -4.33 -10.01 3.10
C GLY A 18 -3.49 -8.96 3.82
N LEU A 19 -4.05 -8.28 4.82
CA LEU A 19 -3.36 -7.27 5.63
C LEU A 19 -2.23 -7.88 6.46
N VAL A 20 -2.45 -9.05 7.07
CA VAL A 20 -1.40 -9.79 7.79
C VAL A 20 -0.25 -10.15 6.85
N ALA A 21 -0.56 -10.68 5.66
CA ALA A 21 0.45 -11.03 4.68
C ALA A 21 1.25 -9.79 4.20
N MET A 22 0.57 -8.66 4.01
CA MET A 22 1.22 -7.40 3.64
C MET A 22 2.11 -6.85 4.76
N ALA A 23 1.66 -6.90 6.01
CA ALA A 23 2.46 -6.48 7.16
C ALA A 23 3.68 -7.39 7.35
N ALA A 24 3.52 -8.71 7.24
CA ALA A 24 4.63 -9.66 7.28
C ALA A 24 5.62 -9.44 6.12
N MET A 25 5.13 -9.17 4.91
CA MET A 25 5.96 -8.76 3.77
C MET A 25 6.78 -7.52 4.12
N SER A 26 6.14 -6.49 4.70
CA SER A 26 6.82 -5.24 5.06
C SER A 26 7.90 -5.48 6.11
N ALA A 27 7.67 -6.34 7.10
CA ALA A 27 8.67 -6.72 8.09
C ALA A 27 9.87 -7.46 7.44
N ALA A 28 9.60 -8.38 6.51
CA ALA A 28 10.65 -9.07 5.77
C ALA A 28 11.49 -8.10 4.90
N ILE A 29 10.84 -7.13 4.25
CA ILE A 29 11.52 -6.08 3.48
C ILE A 29 12.36 -5.17 4.40
N HIS A 30 11.82 -4.78 5.56
CA HIS A 30 12.55 -3.97 6.54
C HIS A 30 13.88 -4.65 6.96
N GLU A 31 13.84 -5.95 7.26
CA GLU A 31 15.04 -6.71 7.60
C GLU A 31 15.99 -6.86 6.39
N ALA A 32 15.47 -7.20 5.22
CA ALA A 32 16.28 -7.37 4.01
C ALA A 32 16.92 -6.04 3.54
N ALA A 33 16.29 -4.90 3.81
CA ALA A 33 16.80 -3.57 3.46
C ALA A 33 18.08 -3.19 4.20
N LYS A 34 18.45 -3.92 5.28
CA LYS A 34 19.70 -3.72 5.99
C LYS A 34 20.94 -4.16 5.19
N VAL A 35 20.74 -5.06 4.21
CA VAL A 35 21.84 -5.66 3.43
C VAL A 35 21.65 -5.52 1.92
N ALA A 36 20.43 -5.37 1.43
CA ALA A 36 20.14 -5.32 0.00
C ALA A 36 19.70 -3.91 -0.44
N PRO A 37 20.19 -3.39 -1.58
CA PRO A 37 19.74 -2.12 -2.12
C PRO A 37 18.28 -2.20 -2.59
N VAL A 38 17.57 -1.07 -2.55
CA VAL A 38 16.13 -0.97 -2.83
C VAL A 38 15.74 -1.60 -4.18
N GLY A 39 16.54 -1.40 -5.22
CA GLY A 39 16.24 -1.99 -6.53
C GLY A 39 16.23 -3.53 -6.52
N GLN A 40 17.14 -4.14 -5.75
CA GLN A 40 17.20 -5.59 -5.56
C GLN A 40 15.99 -6.10 -4.76
N LEU A 41 15.55 -5.35 -3.73
CA LEU A 41 14.32 -5.63 -2.99
C LEU A 41 13.09 -5.61 -3.92
N VAL A 42 12.98 -4.55 -4.77
CA VAL A 42 11.90 -4.41 -5.75
C VAL A 42 11.87 -5.58 -6.72
N PHE A 43 13.04 -6.00 -7.22
CA PHE A 43 13.15 -7.14 -8.12
C PHE A 43 12.62 -8.42 -7.47
N TRP A 44 13.23 -8.87 -6.39
CA TRP A 44 12.90 -10.16 -5.78
C TRP A 44 11.45 -10.19 -5.30
N ARG A 45 10.99 -9.15 -4.64
CA ARG A 45 9.59 -9.05 -4.19
C ARG A 45 8.61 -9.15 -5.35
N SER A 46 8.90 -8.49 -6.48
CA SER A 46 7.96 -8.45 -7.61
C SER A 46 8.05 -9.71 -8.45
N PHE A 47 9.26 -10.22 -8.69
CA PHE A 47 9.49 -11.42 -9.47
C PHE A 47 8.89 -12.67 -8.80
N VAL A 48 9.13 -12.83 -7.52
CA VAL A 48 8.57 -13.95 -6.74
C VAL A 48 7.05 -13.82 -6.60
N ALA A 49 6.50 -12.60 -6.51
CA ALA A 49 5.06 -12.37 -6.46
C ALA A 49 4.33 -12.83 -7.74
N LEU A 50 5.02 -12.97 -8.86
CA LEU A 50 4.43 -13.55 -10.07
C LEU A 50 3.92 -14.99 -9.84
N VAL A 51 4.58 -15.76 -8.98
CA VAL A 51 4.19 -17.15 -8.70
C VAL A 51 2.77 -17.23 -8.14
N PRO A 52 2.42 -16.62 -6.99
CA PRO A 52 1.06 -16.69 -6.48
C PRO A 52 0.04 -15.97 -7.38
N ILE A 53 0.42 -14.91 -8.10
CA ILE A 53 -0.48 -14.23 -9.03
C ILE A 53 -0.83 -15.14 -10.22
N VAL A 54 0.18 -15.75 -10.85
CA VAL A 54 -0.04 -16.66 -11.99
C VAL A 54 -0.77 -17.93 -11.55
N ALA A 55 -0.44 -18.49 -10.38
CA ALA A 55 -1.15 -19.62 -9.81
C ALA A 55 -2.64 -19.30 -9.59
N TYR A 56 -2.95 -18.13 -9.03
CA TYR A 56 -4.33 -17.67 -8.89
C TYR A 56 -5.05 -17.55 -10.24
N MET A 57 -4.39 -16.94 -11.24
CA MET A 57 -4.96 -16.81 -12.59
C MET A 57 -5.21 -18.18 -13.25
N ALA A 58 -4.30 -19.13 -13.05
CA ALA A 58 -4.43 -20.51 -13.55
C ALA A 58 -5.64 -21.21 -12.93
N LEU A 59 -5.77 -21.14 -11.60
CA LEU A 59 -6.88 -21.74 -10.85
C LEU A 59 -8.24 -21.15 -11.23
N ARG A 60 -8.25 -19.91 -11.69
CA ARG A 60 -9.48 -19.21 -12.15
C ARG A 60 -9.73 -19.32 -13.65
N GLY A 61 -8.85 -19.99 -14.40
CA GLY A 61 -8.94 -20.06 -15.86
C GLY A 61 -8.82 -18.70 -16.56
N GLN A 62 -8.15 -17.71 -15.92
CA GLN A 62 -8.07 -16.32 -16.37
C GLN A 62 -6.76 -15.97 -17.08
N ILE A 63 -5.86 -16.91 -17.32
CA ILE A 63 -4.55 -16.63 -17.95
C ILE A 63 -4.73 -15.97 -19.31
N GLY A 64 -5.48 -16.58 -20.22
CA GLY A 64 -5.68 -16.06 -21.57
C GLY A 64 -6.34 -14.67 -21.62
N PRO A 65 -7.47 -14.46 -20.95
CA PRO A 65 -8.12 -13.13 -20.87
C PRO A 65 -7.23 -12.05 -20.22
N SER A 66 -6.47 -12.39 -19.21
CA SER A 66 -5.65 -11.43 -18.48
C SER A 66 -4.38 -11.00 -19.21
N LEU A 67 -3.95 -11.72 -20.22
CA LEU A 67 -2.82 -11.34 -21.07
C LEU A 67 -3.22 -10.39 -22.22
N ARG A 68 -4.51 -10.21 -22.45
CA ARG A 68 -5.02 -9.33 -23.51
C ARG A 68 -5.50 -8.02 -22.92
N THR A 69 -4.83 -6.92 -23.27
CA THR A 69 -5.28 -5.56 -22.95
C THR A 69 -5.44 -4.74 -24.22
N ARG A 70 -6.41 -3.83 -24.23
CA ARG A 70 -6.59 -2.83 -25.31
C ARG A 70 -5.75 -1.57 -25.06
N TYR A 71 -5.26 -1.38 -23.82
CA TYR A 71 -4.60 -0.13 -23.42
C TYR A 71 -3.25 -0.39 -22.74
N PRO A 72 -2.26 -0.96 -23.45
CA PRO A 72 -0.96 -1.32 -22.85
C PRO A 72 -0.24 -0.11 -22.24
N TYR A 73 -0.40 1.08 -22.81
CA TYR A 73 0.18 2.31 -22.27
C TYR A 73 -0.38 2.67 -20.88
N LYS A 74 -1.66 2.40 -20.61
CA LYS A 74 -2.26 2.62 -19.28
C LYS A 74 -1.66 1.67 -18.23
N HIS A 75 -1.42 0.41 -18.63
CA HIS A 75 -0.70 -0.54 -17.78
C HIS A 75 0.73 -0.10 -17.49
N LEU A 76 1.43 0.46 -18.50
CA LEU A 76 2.77 0.99 -18.31
C LEU A 76 2.78 2.17 -17.33
N ILE A 77 1.91 3.17 -17.53
CA ILE A 77 1.80 4.31 -16.61
C ILE A 77 1.46 3.84 -15.19
N ARG A 78 0.47 2.95 -15.06
CA ARG A 78 0.09 2.36 -13.76
C ARG A 78 1.24 1.58 -13.14
N GLY A 79 1.96 0.82 -13.93
CA GLY A 79 3.12 0.04 -13.49
C GLY A 79 4.25 0.93 -13.00
N LEU A 80 4.58 1.99 -13.72
CA LEU A 80 5.62 2.97 -13.34
C LEU A 80 5.23 3.74 -12.07
N LEU A 81 3.98 4.21 -11.98
CA LEU A 81 3.48 4.87 -10.76
C LEU A 81 3.55 3.92 -9.57
N GLY A 82 3.11 2.66 -9.75
CA GLY A 82 3.17 1.66 -8.70
C GLY A 82 4.60 1.26 -8.33
N CYS A 83 5.51 1.24 -9.31
CA CYS A 83 6.93 1.01 -9.05
C CYS A 83 7.51 2.16 -8.20
N ALA A 84 7.19 3.42 -8.52
CA ALA A 84 7.59 4.57 -7.70
C ALA A 84 7.05 4.46 -6.26
N VAL A 85 5.77 4.10 -6.10
CA VAL A 85 5.17 3.82 -4.78
C VAL A 85 5.95 2.75 -4.04
N MET A 86 6.31 1.64 -4.71
CA MET A 86 7.04 0.52 -4.09
C MET A 86 8.46 0.90 -3.71
N VAL A 87 9.19 1.60 -4.58
CA VAL A 87 10.55 2.09 -4.29
C VAL A 87 10.53 3.01 -3.08
N LEU A 88 9.62 3.99 -3.05
CA LEU A 88 9.48 4.93 -1.93
C LEU A 88 9.06 4.21 -0.63
N SER A 89 8.18 3.21 -0.72
CA SER A 89 7.80 2.37 0.41
C SER A 89 9.01 1.61 0.98
N PHE A 90 9.84 1.04 0.13
CA PHE A 90 11.01 0.29 0.58
C PHE A 90 12.11 1.19 1.12
N ILE A 91 12.29 2.41 0.57
CA ILE A 91 13.14 3.44 1.16
C ILE A 91 12.60 3.81 2.56
N SER A 92 11.29 4.03 2.69
CA SER A 92 10.69 4.31 4.00
C SER A 92 10.96 3.18 5.00
N LEU A 93 10.73 1.92 4.61
CA LEU A 93 10.96 0.74 5.46
C LEU A 93 12.45 0.49 5.79
N ALA A 94 13.38 0.99 4.99
CA ALA A 94 14.81 0.90 5.28
C ALA A 94 15.23 1.80 6.47
N TYR A 95 14.49 2.89 6.70
CA TYR A 95 14.83 3.90 7.72
C TYR A 95 13.82 4.03 8.84
N LEU A 96 12.59 3.55 8.67
CA LEU A 96 11.50 3.63 9.65
C LEU A 96 11.00 2.24 10.03
N SER A 97 10.41 2.12 11.22
CA SER A 97 9.70 0.89 11.60
C SER A 97 8.50 0.64 10.70
N VAL A 98 8.05 -0.61 10.64
CA VAL A 98 6.92 -1.01 9.78
C VAL A 98 5.64 -0.27 10.16
N GLY A 99 5.40 -0.12 11.47
CA GLY A 99 4.23 0.61 11.99
C GLY A 99 4.23 2.07 11.59
N VAL A 100 5.36 2.79 11.76
CA VAL A 100 5.50 4.20 11.39
C VAL A 100 5.36 4.38 9.88
N SER A 101 6.04 3.56 9.08
CA SER A 101 5.93 3.58 7.61
C SER A 101 4.49 3.32 7.16
N THR A 102 3.79 2.33 7.76
CA THR A 102 2.40 2.01 7.47
C THR A 102 1.46 3.15 7.84
N ALA A 103 1.64 3.78 9.01
CA ALA A 103 0.81 4.89 9.43
C ALA A 103 0.93 6.10 8.48
N LEU A 104 2.14 6.40 8.00
CA LEU A 104 2.37 7.46 7.02
C LEU A 104 1.68 7.18 5.67
N THR A 105 1.44 5.90 5.32
CA THR A 105 0.66 5.53 4.12
C THR A 105 -0.77 6.06 4.18
N TYR A 106 -1.34 6.23 5.38
CA TYR A 106 -2.68 6.78 5.57
C TYR A 106 -2.79 8.28 5.27
N LEU A 107 -1.71 8.94 4.88
CA LEU A 107 -1.75 10.24 4.20
C LEU A 107 -2.31 10.15 2.76
N ALA A 108 -2.32 8.98 2.13
CA ALA A 108 -2.78 8.83 0.75
C ALA A 108 -4.23 9.33 0.52
N PRO A 109 -5.22 9.10 1.40
CA PRO A 109 -6.54 9.72 1.27
C PRO A 109 -6.49 11.24 1.29
N ILE A 110 -5.60 11.85 2.10
CA ILE A 110 -5.40 13.30 2.18
C ILE A 110 -4.91 13.83 0.83
N PHE A 111 -3.87 13.22 0.25
CA PHE A 111 -3.39 13.58 -1.08
C PHE A 111 -4.44 13.37 -2.17
N SER A 112 -5.28 12.33 -2.05
CA SER A 112 -6.38 12.09 -2.99
C SER A 112 -7.39 13.24 -2.99
N ILE A 113 -7.65 13.84 -1.83
CA ILE A 113 -8.54 15.00 -1.71
C ILE A 113 -7.92 16.23 -2.34
N PHE A 114 -6.65 16.52 -2.05
CA PHE A 114 -5.94 17.61 -2.69
C PHE A 114 -5.93 17.44 -4.22
N ALA A 115 -5.68 16.23 -4.70
CA ALA A 115 -5.75 15.94 -6.13
C ALA A 115 -7.17 16.20 -6.70
N ALA A 116 -8.22 15.78 -6.00
CA ALA A 116 -9.61 16.05 -6.41
C ALA A 116 -9.93 17.55 -6.43
N MET A 117 -9.46 18.31 -5.44
CA MET A 117 -9.62 19.77 -5.42
C MET A 117 -8.94 20.46 -6.61
N VAL A 118 -7.71 20.07 -6.92
CA VAL A 118 -6.90 20.71 -7.97
C VAL A 118 -7.38 20.28 -9.36
N PHE A 119 -7.57 18.99 -9.60
CA PHE A 119 -7.86 18.45 -10.93
C PHE A 119 -9.36 18.41 -11.26
N LEU A 120 -10.22 18.16 -10.25
CA LEU A 120 -11.67 18.05 -10.45
C LEU A 120 -12.40 19.31 -9.99
N ARG A 121 -11.70 20.30 -9.41
CA ARG A 121 -12.27 21.53 -8.84
C ARG A 121 -13.40 21.27 -7.82
N GLU A 122 -13.35 20.12 -7.17
CA GLU A 122 -14.29 19.77 -6.10
C GLU A 122 -14.06 20.63 -4.87
N ARG A 123 -15.16 20.96 -4.16
CA ARG A 123 -15.11 21.66 -2.88
C ARG A 123 -15.39 20.66 -1.76
N PRO A 124 -14.35 20.12 -1.11
CA PRO A 124 -14.55 19.14 -0.05
C PRO A 124 -15.25 19.78 1.18
N ALA A 125 -15.97 18.96 1.92
CA ALA A 125 -16.63 19.37 3.14
C ALA A 125 -15.64 19.78 4.23
N LEU A 126 -16.09 20.59 5.17
CA LEU A 126 -15.28 20.99 6.33
C LEU A 126 -14.73 19.78 7.12
N THR A 127 -15.52 18.71 7.22
CA THR A 127 -15.10 17.44 7.86
C THR A 127 -13.84 16.85 7.25
N VAL A 128 -13.63 17.06 5.95
CA VAL A 128 -12.43 16.61 5.23
C VAL A 128 -11.22 17.44 5.67
N PHE A 129 -11.34 18.76 5.73
CA PHE A 129 -10.26 19.63 6.22
C PHE A 129 -9.88 19.34 7.66
N VAL A 130 -10.88 19.12 8.53
CA VAL A 130 -10.64 18.72 9.92
C VAL A 130 -9.90 17.37 9.98
N GLY A 131 -10.33 16.39 9.18
CA GLY A 131 -9.64 15.11 9.11
C GLY A 131 -8.20 15.22 8.62
N VAL A 132 -7.95 16.08 7.63
CA VAL A 132 -6.59 16.37 7.14
C VAL A 132 -5.71 16.96 8.25
N ALA A 133 -6.22 17.98 8.96
CA ALA A 133 -5.49 18.62 10.06
C ALA A 133 -5.19 17.63 11.20
N LEU A 134 -6.18 16.82 11.59
CA LEU A 134 -6.01 15.76 12.60
C LEU A 134 -4.99 14.70 12.14
N GLY A 135 -5.04 14.27 10.88
CA GLY A 135 -4.07 13.32 10.33
C GLY A 135 -2.64 13.86 10.41
N PHE A 136 -2.46 15.13 10.07
CA PHE A 136 -1.15 15.78 10.18
C PHE A 136 -0.69 15.90 11.65
N ALA A 137 -1.58 16.28 12.56
CA ALA A 137 -1.29 16.32 13.99
C ALA A 137 -0.91 14.94 14.53
N GLY A 138 -1.60 13.88 14.11
CA GLY A 138 -1.27 12.50 14.48
C GLY A 138 0.12 12.06 13.99
N ILE A 139 0.52 12.47 12.79
CA ILE A 139 1.86 12.20 12.27
C ILE A 139 2.93 12.93 13.06
N VAL A 140 2.72 14.22 13.35
CA VAL A 140 3.66 15.00 14.20
C VAL A 140 3.78 14.35 15.57
N LEU A 141 2.67 13.91 16.15
CA LEU A 141 2.65 13.22 17.44
C LEU A 141 3.43 11.91 17.39
N MET A 142 3.25 11.12 16.35
CA MET A 142 3.96 9.85 16.15
C MET A 142 5.47 10.03 15.96
N LEU A 143 5.86 11.09 15.27
CA LEU A 143 7.27 11.40 15.00
C LEU A 143 7.92 12.23 16.11
N PHE A 144 7.13 12.68 17.11
CA PHE A 144 7.59 13.58 18.15
C PHE A 144 8.88 13.10 18.88
N PRO A 145 9.00 11.82 19.28
CA PRO A 145 10.24 11.33 19.88
C PRO A 145 11.46 11.44 18.97
N ALA A 146 11.27 11.19 17.66
CA ALA A 146 12.34 11.30 16.68
C ALA A 146 12.73 12.76 16.37
N LEU A 147 11.77 13.70 16.48
CA LEU A 147 12.00 15.12 16.21
C LEU A 147 12.61 15.87 17.39
N VAL A 148 12.34 15.44 18.62
CA VAL A 148 12.81 16.10 19.87
C VAL A 148 14.02 15.39 20.45
N GLY A 149 14.24 14.12 20.09
CA GLY A 149 15.44 13.37 20.50
C GLY A 149 16.71 14.06 19.97
N ALA A 150 17.74 14.15 20.80
CA ALA A 150 18.96 14.90 20.52
C ALA A 150 19.74 14.43 19.27
N GLU A 151 19.40 13.29 18.71
CA GLU A 151 19.98 12.77 17.47
C GLU A 151 18.88 12.13 16.61
N LEU A 152 18.45 12.86 15.57
CA LEU A 152 17.74 12.22 14.44
C LEU A 152 18.67 11.14 13.89
N ARG A 153 18.28 9.87 13.99
CA ARG A 153 19.05 8.77 13.38
C ARG A 153 19.26 9.12 11.91
N GLU A 154 20.47 8.87 11.44
CA GLU A 154 20.80 9.09 10.03
C GLU A 154 19.77 8.41 9.12
N GLY A 155 19.24 9.14 8.16
CA GLY A 155 18.22 8.63 7.21
C GLY A 155 16.75 8.75 7.67
N THR A 156 16.44 9.09 8.93
CA THR A 156 15.05 9.24 9.39
C THR A 156 14.25 10.22 8.52
N LEU A 157 14.83 11.38 8.22
CA LEU A 157 14.18 12.37 7.33
C LEU A 157 13.98 11.83 5.90
N THR A 158 14.93 11.04 5.39
CA THR A 158 14.82 10.36 4.10
C THR A 158 13.66 9.38 4.12
N GLY A 159 13.52 8.58 5.20
CA GLY A 159 12.41 7.66 5.37
C GLY A 159 11.05 8.35 5.42
N ILE A 160 10.94 9.47 6.14
CA ILE A 160 9.72 10.29 6.23
C ILE A 160 9.37 10.90 4.87
N ALA A 161 10.34 11.51 4.19
CA ALA A 161 10.15 12.10 2.87
C ALA A 161 9.70 11.05 1.84
N ALA A 162 10.32 9.85 1.89
CA ALA A 162 9.92 8.72 1.06
C ALA A 162 8.48 8.27 1.35
N ALA A 163 8.07 8.18 2.63
CA ALA A 163 6.71 7.82 3.01
C ALA A 163 5.67 8.84 2.54
N ILE A 164 5.97 10.14 2.65
CA ILE A 164 5.10 11.21 2.14
C ILE A 164 4.98 11.12 0.62
N GLY A 165 6.10 10.98 -0.08
CA GLY A 165 6.13 10.79 -1.53
C GLY A 165 5.35 9.54 -1.96
N MET A 166 5.53 8.41 -1.25
CA MET A 166 4.76 7.19 -1.47
C MET A 166 3.25 7.43 -1.36
N ALA A 167 2.80 8.15 -0.34
CA ALA A 167 1.38 8.46 -0.15
C ALA A 167 0.83 9.32 -1.29
N ALA A 168 1.58 10.29 -1.77
CA ALA A 168 1.20 11.13 -2.91
C ALA A 168 1.08 10.32 -4.22
N PHE A 169 2.10 9.52 -4.55
CA PHE A 169 2.07 8.63 -5.73
C PHE A 169 0.99 7.55 -5.62
N ASN A 170 0.71 7.06 -4.41
CA ASN A 170 -0.36 6.10 -4.18
C ASN A 170 -1.74 6.71 -4.50
N ALA A 171 -1.98 7.99 -4.14
CA ALA A 171 -3.19 8.70 -4.52
C ALA A 171 -3.38 8.76 -6.04
N LEU A 172 -2.34 9.11 -6.80
CA LEU A 172 -2.36 9.11 -8.27
C LEU A 172 -2.58 7.71 -8.85
N SER A 173 -1.91 6.71 -8.27
CA SER A 173 -2.02 5.31 -8.68
C SER A 173 -3.44 4.78 -8.51
N ARG A 174 -4.17 5.15 -7.45
CA ARG A 174 -5.58 4.74 -7.22
C ARG A 174 -6.50 5.25 -8.34
N VAL A 175 -6.28 6.44 -8.86
CA VAL A 175 -7.04 6.99 -10.00
C VAL A 175 -6.83 6.13 -11.24
N GLN A 176 -5.58 5.77 -11.54
CA GLN A 176 -5.23 4.92 -12.69
C GLN A 176 -5.81 3.50 -12.56
N VAL A 177 -5.77 2.91 -11.38
CA VAL A 177 -6.38 1.59 -11.12
C VAL A 177 -7.89 1.65 -11.39
N LYS A 178 -8.58 2.67 -10.88
CA LYS A 178 -10.03 2.84 -11.08
C LYS A 178 -10.40 2.95 -12.56
N ASP A 179 -9.59 3.63 -13.36
CA ASP A 179 -9.81 3.73 -14.81
C ASP A 179 -9.57 2.37 -15.50
N LEU A 180 -8.46 1.68 -15.17
CA LEU A 180 -8.12 0.38 -15.75
C LEU A 180 -9.13 -0.73 -15.41
N THR A 181 -9.67 -0.74 -14.19
CA THR A 181 -10.65 -1.77 -13.78
C THR A 181 -11.97 -1.71 -14.56
N ARG A 182 -12.21 -0.66 -15.34
CA ARG A 182 -13.37 -0.57 -16.24
C ARG A 182 -13.19 -1.38 -17.53
N THR A 183 -11.94 -1.65 -17.92
CA THR A 183 -11.61 -2.27 -19.21
C THR A 183 -10.88 -3.59 -19.08
N ASP A 184 -10.12 -3.79 -18.01
CA ASP A 184 -9.23 -4.93 -17.82
C ASP A 184 -9.51 -5.66 -16.50
N PRO A 185 -9.34 -7.00 -16.45
CA PRO A 185 -9.46 -7.77 -15.22
C PRO A 185 -8.44 -7.31 -14.18
N PRO A 186 -8.79 -7.29 -12.88
CA PRO A 186 -7.85 -6.94 -11.81
C PRO A 186 -6.57 -7.78 -11.81
N ALA A 187 -6.65 -9.06 -12.19
CA ALA A 187 -5.49 -9.94 -12.31
C ALA A 187 -4.49 -9.47 -13.38
N SER A 188 -4.97 -8.92 -14.49
CA SER A 188 -4.13 -8.33 -15.55
C SER A 188 -3.35 -7.12 -15.02
N ILE A 189 -4.00 -6.28 -14.20
CA ILE A 189 -3.39 -5.10 -13.60
C ILE A 189 -2.31 -5.52 -12.60
N ALA A 190 -2.56 -6.55 -11.78
CA ALA A 190 -1.59 -7.08 -10.84
C ALA A 190 -0.39 -7.72 -11.54
N LEU A 191 -0.64 -8.49 -12.61
CA LEU A 191 0.40 -9.15 -13.40
C LEU A 191 1.31 -8.12 -14.07
N SER A 192 0.73 -7.16 -14.80
CA SER A 192 1.50 -6.12 -15.49
C SER A 192 2.32 -5.27 -14.52
N PHE A 193 1.76 -4.93 -13.36
CA PHE A 193 2.48 -4.26 -12.28
C PHE A 193 3.69 -5.08 -11.80
N ALA A 194 3.50 -6.35 -11.49
CA ALA A 194 4.59 -7.21 -11.02
C ALA A 194 5.69 -7.37 -12.08
N VAL A 195 5.32 -7.51 -13.36
CA VAL A 195 6.30 -7.60 -14.47
C VAL A 195 7.08 -6.29 -14.62
N ILE A 196 6.40 -5.14 -14.65
CA ILE A 196 7.06 -3.84 -14.81
C ILE A 196 8.00 -3.56 -13.64
N CYS A 197 7.57 -3.85 -12.39
CA CYS A 197 8.44 -3.68 -11.22
C CYS A 197 9.61 -4.66 -11.23
N SER A 198 9.42 -5.91 -11.70
CA SER A 198 10.51 -6.87 -11.84
C SER A 198 11.54 -6.38 -12.86
N LEU A 199 11.11 -5.87 -14.00
CA LEU A 199 12.01 -5.33 -15.02
C LEU A 199 12.74 -4.07 -14.54
N ALA A 200 12.04 -3.16 -13.86
CA ALA A 200 12.65 -1.96 -13.28
C ALA A 200 13.67 -2.33 -12.18
N GLY A 201 13.31 -3.27 -11.31
CA GLY A 201 14.20 -3.80 -10.29
C GLY A 201 15.42 -4.50 -10.92
N LEU A 202 15.22 -5.32 -11.95
CA LEU A 202 16.32 -5.98 -12.67
C LEU A 202 17.28 -4.96 -13.29
N ALA A 203 16.77 -3.89 -13.88
CA ALA A 203 17.60 -2.83 -14.44
C ALA A 203 18.55 -2.22 -13.38
N SER A 204 18.17 -2.21 -12.09
CA SER A 204 19.02 -1.72 -11.02
C SER A 204 20.26 -2.58 -10.77
N SER A 205 20.33 -3.81 -11.31
CA SER A 205 21.53 -4.65 -11.24
C SER A 205 22.75 -4.02 -11.91
N LEU A 206 22.52 -3.10 -12.87
CA LEU A 206 23.58 -2.35 -13.55
C LEU A 206 24.38 -1.43 -12.60
N TRP A 207 23.79 -1.07 -11.47
CA TRP A 207 24.44 -0.26 -10.42
C TRP A 207 25.04 -1.11 -9.28
N GLY A 208 25.05 -2.43 -9.44
CA GLY A 208 25.55 -3.40 -8.49
C GLY A 208 24.47 -3.83 -7.48
N TRP A 209 24.33 -5.15 -7.32
CA TRP A 209 23.54 -5.76 -6.28
C TRP A 209 24.44 -6.29 -5.17
N ALA A 210 23.92 -6.33 -3.95
CA ALA A 210 24.64 -6.94 -2.83
C ALA A 210 24.61 -8.45 -2.93
N GLU A 211 25.65 -9.10 -2.46
CA GLU A 211 25.63 -10.53 -2.20
C GLU A 211 24.67 -10.83 -1.05
N LEU A 212 23.77 -11.76 -1.28
CA LEU A 212 22.73 -12.14 -0.32
C LEU A 212 23.16 -13.40 0.41
N ASP A 213 23.17 -13.36 1.72
CA ASP A 213 23.24 -14.57 2.52
C ASP A 213 21.91 -15.35 2.45
N ALA A 214 21.90 -16.57 2.96
CA ALA A 214 20.72 -17.44 2.92
C ALA A 214 19.54 -16.84 3.68
N ARG A 215 19.78 -16.04 4.74
CA ARG A 215 18.75 -15.36 5.52
C ARG A 215 18.09 -14.25 4.70
N ALA A 216 18.90 -13.34 4.16
CA ALA A 216 18.38 -12.23 3.34
C ALA A 216 17.63 -12.75 2.10
N PHE A 217 18.16 -13.78 1.43
CA PHE A 217 17.50 -14.40 0.29
C PHE A 217 16.15 -15.02 0.69
N SER A 218 16.09 -15.76 1.81
CA SER A 218 14.83 -16.34 2.29
C SER A 218 13.78 -15.28 2.65
N LEU A 219 14.20 -14.15 3.24
CA LEU A 219 13.32 -13.01 3.54
C LEU A 219 12.75 -12.40 2.26
N LEU A 220 13.55 -12.28 1.19
CA LEU A 220 13.08 -11.74 -0.09
C LEU A 220 12.10 -12.68 -0.80
N ILE A 221 12.34 -13.99 -0.75
CA ILE A 221 11.39 -14.99 -1.25
C ILE A 221 10.08 -14.92 -0.45
N ALA A 222 10.16 -14.89 0.89
CA ALA A 222 9.00 -14.74 1.75
C ALA A 222 8.23 -13.45 1.44
N ALA A 223 8.94 -12.32 1.30
CA ALA A 223 8.33 -11.04 0.94
C ALA A 223 7.60 -11.09 -0.42
N GLY A 224 8.17 -11.76 -1.42
CA GLY A 224 7.53 -11.92 -2.71
C GLY A 224 6.26 -12.78 -2.65
N VAL A 225 6.32 -13.93 -1.98
CA VAL A 225 5.17 -14.82 -1.81
C VAL A 225 4.07 -14.11 -1.00
N LEU A 226 4.41 -13.54 0.16
CA LEU A 226 3.46 -12.84 1.03
C LEU A 226 2.84 -11.62 0.33
N GLY A 227 3.65 -10.85 -0.39
CA GLY A 227 3.18 -9.70 -1.15
C GLY A 227 2.24 -10.08 -2.29
N GLY A 228 2.54 -11.13 -3.04
CA GLY A 228 1.68 -11.67 -4.09
C GLY A 228 0.38 -12.25 -3.54
N MET A 229 0.45 -13.05 -2.48
CA MET A 229 -0.73 -13.58 -1.79
C MET A 229 -1.59 -12.46 -1.21
N GLY A 230 -0.98 -11.48 -0.53
CA GLY A 230 -1.68 -10.34 0.03
C GLY A 230 -2.48 -9.57 -1.03
N HIS A 231 -1.87 -9.32 -2.20
CA HIS A 231 -2.58 -8.70 -3.33
C HIS A 231 -3.76 -9.54 -3.81
N VAL A 232 -3.58 -10.84 -4.00
CA VAL A 232 -4.67 -11.74 -4.43
C VAL A 232 -5.81 -11.76 -3.42
N LEU A 233 -5.50 -11.88 -2.13
CA LEU A 233 -6.50 -11.90 -1.05
C LEU A 233 -7.29 -10.58 -0.98
N MET A 234 -6.62 -9.44 -1.11
CA MET A 234 -7.27 -8.12 -1.13
C MET A 234 -8.16 -7.94 -2.36
N MET A 235 -7.75 -8.42 -3.53
CA MET A 235 -8.57 -8.43 -4.74
C MET A 235 -9.85 -9.27 -4.55
N GLU A 236 -9.72 -10.46 -3.97
CA GLU A 236 -10.85 -11.35 -3.68
C GLU A 236 -11.79 -10.75 -2.62
N ALA A 237 -11.25 -10.04 -1.62
CA ALA A 237 -12.05 -9.30 -0.64
C ALA A 237 -12.86 -8.19 -1.31
N THR A 238 -12.22 -7.40 -2.19
CA THR A 238 -12.86 -6.30 -2.92
C THR A 238 -13.97 -6.79 -3.86
N ALA A 239 -13.85 -8.00 -4.40
CA ALA A 239 -14.90 -8.61 -5.22
C ALA A 239 -16.14 -9.05 -4.42
N ARG A 240 -16.07 -9.16 -3.07
CA ARG A 240 -17.12 -9.70 -2.21
C ARG A 240 -17.76 -8.72 -1.24
N ALA A 241 -17.18 -7.53 -1.07
CA ALA A 241 -17.71 -6.50 -0.18
C ALA A 241 -17.63 -5.11 -0.81
N PRO A 242 -18.50 -4.18 -0.38
CA PRO A 242 -18.42 -2.78 -0.80
C PRO A 242 -17.07 -2.15 -0.42
N VAL A 243 -16.56 -1.30 -1.33
CA VAL A 243 -15.27 -0.61 -1.14
C VAL A 243 -15.25 0.20 0.18
N SER A 244 -16.37 0.80 0.56
CA SER A 244 -16.50 1.58 1.80
C SER A 244 -16.26 0.76 3.07
N VAL A 245 -16.72 -0.51 3.09
CA VAL A 245 -16.52 -1.43 4.21
C VAL A 245 -15.05 -1.84 4.29
N LEU A 246 -14.46 -2.19 3.15
CA LEU A 246 -13.05 -2.61 3.09
C LEU A 246 -12.10 -1.45 3.39
N ALA A 247 -12.39 -0.25 2.89
CA ALA A 247 -11.56 0.93 3.16
C ALA A 247 -11.48 1.24 4.67
N ALA A 248 -12.60 1.14 5.40
CA ALA A 248 -12.57 1.27 6.86
C ALA A 248 -11.77 0.14 7.53
N TYR A 249 -11.84 -1.07 6.97
CA TYR A 249 -11.14 -2.22 7.50
C TYR A 249 -9.62 -2.21 7.21
N GLU A 250 -9.19 -1.60 6.10
CA GLU A 250 -7.78 -1.45 5.76
C GLU A 250 -6.97 -0.73 6.86
N TYR A 251 -7.61 0.15 7.64
CA TYR A 251 -6.94 0.83 8.76
C TYR A 251 -6.49 -0.13 9.87
N THR A 252 -7.10 -1.31 9.97
CA THR A 252 -6.63 -2.35 10.92
C THR A 252 -5.23 -2.87 10.55
N GLY A 253 -4.77 -2.61 9.33
CA GLY A 253 -3.42 -2.96 8.88
C GLY A 253 -2.31 -2.41 9.78
N ILE A 254 -2.54 -1.24 10.42
CA ILE A 254 -1.57 -0.66 11.35
C ILE A 254 -1.36 -1.54 12.60
N ILE A 255 -2.41 -2.23 13.06
CA ILE A 255 -2.34 -3.13 14.22
C ILE A 255 -1.38 -4.27 13.90
N TRP A 256 -1.50 -4.85 12.71
CA TRP A 256 -0.62 -5.92 12.26
C TRP A 256 0.82 -5.44 12.05
N ALA A 257 1.00 -4.22 11.50
CA ALA A 257 2.32 -3.62 11.33
C ALA A 257 3.04 -3.45 12.68
N PHE A 258 2.38 -2.88 13.68
CA PHE A 258 2.94 -2.74 15.03
C PHE A 258 3.16 -4.07 15.72
N LEU A 259 2.29 -5.05 15.50
CA LEU A 259 2.48 -6.40 16.05
C LEU A 259 3.76 -7.04 15.49
N PHE A 260 4.03 -6.88 14.19
CA PHE A 260 5.27 -7.38 13.59
C PHE A 260 6.50 -6.60 14.04
N ASP A 261 6.41 -5.27 14.24
CA ASP A 261 7.48 -4.48 14.85
C ASP A 261 7.85 -5.02 16.22
N LEU A 262 6.85 -5.30 17.08
CA LEU A 262 7.06 -5.81 18.42
C LEU A 262 7.60 -7.24 18.42
N VAL A 263 6.97 -8.16 17.68
CA VAL A 263 7.22 -9.61 17.77
C VAL A 263 8.44 -10.03 16.95
N LEU A 264 8.61 -9.49 15.74
CA LEU A 264 9.70 -9.91 14.83
C LEU A 264 10.91 -8.99 14.90
N LEU A 265 10.71 -7.69 15.09
CA LEU A 265 11.78 -6.71 15.04
C LEU A 265 12.22 -6.25 16.43
N GLY A 266 11.50 -6.65 17.50
CA GLY A 266 11.81 -6.27 18.88
C GLY A 266 11.70 -4.76 19.14
N VAL A 267 10.99 -4.02 18.27
CA VAL A 267 10.78 -2.57 18.39
C VAL A 267 9.68 -2.31 19.41
N ALA A 268 10.06 -1.73 20.55
CA ALA A 268 9.10 -1.32 21.57
C ALA A 268 8.26 -0.14 21.06
N LEU A 269 6.96 -0.24 21.28
CA LEU A 269 6.02 0.85 20.97
C LEU A 269 6.07 1.88 22.10
N ASP A 270 6.45 3.10 21.78
CA ASP A 270 6.32 4.22 22.72
C ASP A 270 4.90 4.80 22.68
N GLY A 271 4.50 5.49 23.78
CA GLY A 271 3.16 6.01 23.92
C GLY A 271 2.82 7.10 22.88
N TRP A 272 3.81 7.84 22.38
CA TRP A 272 3.60 8.88 21.36
C TRP A 272 3.29 8.27 20.00
N THR A 273 4.01 7.21 19.63
CA THR A 273 3.77 6.45 18.40
C THR A 273 2.37 5.84 18.39
N VAL A 274 1.94 5.24 19.50
CA VAL A 274 0.59 4.66 19.63
C VAL A 274 -0.48 5.76 19.58
N ALA A 275 -0.31 6.85 20.34
CA ALA A 275 -1.26 7.97 20.35
C ALA A 275 -1.38 8.61 18.96
N GLY A 276 -0.26 8.86 18.29
CA GLY A 276 -0.24 9.41 16.94
C GLY A 276 -0.91 8.47 15.92
N ALA A 277 -0.69 7.16 16.01
CA ALA A 277 -1.35 6.18 15.15
C ALA A 277 -2.88 6.18 15.33
N VAL A 278 -3.37 6.23 16.56
CA VAL A 278 -4.80 6.33 16.86
C VAL A 278 -5.41 7.59 16.24
N VAL A 279 -4.72 8.73 16.36
CA VAL A 279 -5.18 10.01 15.76
C VAL A 279 -5.19 9.90 14.22
N VAL A 280 -4.16 9.33 13.58
CA VAL A 280 -4.10 9.13 12.12
C VAL A 280 -5.24 8.24 11.63
N VAL A 281 -5.48 7.12 12.30
CA VAL A 281 -6.57 6.20 11.96
C VAL A 281 -7.93 6.88 12.13
N GLY A 282 -8.13 7.60 13.24
CA GLY A 282 -9.36 8.39 13.50
C GLY A 282 -9.58 9.47 12.45
N ALA A 283 -8.53 10.19 12.07
CA ALA A 283 -8.57 11.20 11.00
C ALA A 283 -8.96 10.61 9.65
N ALA A 284 -8.36 9.49 9.29
CA ALA A 284 -8.66 8.80 8.04
C ALA A 284 -10.11 8.25 8.02
N ALA A 285 -10.60 7.71 9.14
CA ALA A 285 -12.00 7.30 9.29
C ALA A 285 -12.96 8.49 9.16
N LEU A 286 -12.64 9.65 9.74
CA LEU A 286 -13.43 10.88 9.63
C LEU A 286 -13.51 11.36 8.17
N VAL A 287 -12.40 11.34 7.44
CA VAL A 287 -12.35 11.68 6.01
C VAL A 287 -13.21 10.72 5.20
N ALA A 288 -13.08 9.40 5.42
CA ALA A 288 -13.88 8.39 4.73
C ALA A 288 -15.39 8.56 4.99
N TYR A 289 -15.78 8.85 6.24
CA TYR A 289 -17.16 9.15 6.61
C TYR A 289 -17.70 10.40 5.93
N GLY A 290 -16.90 11.47 5.89
CA GLY A 290 -17.24 12.71 5.20
C GLY A 290 -17.48 12.51 3.71
N GLN A 291 -16.63 11.74 3.04
CA GLN A 291 -16.78 11.43 1.62
C GLN A 291 -18.03 10.55 1.32
N GLY A 292 -18.34 9.58 2.18
CA GLY A 292 -19.51 8.70 2.00
C GLY A 292 -20.86 9.46 2.03
N ARG A 293 -20.97 10.52 2.82
CA ARG A 293 -22.18 11.35 2.87
C ARG A 293 -22.41 12.20 1.61
N PHE A 294 -21.35 12.58 0.90
CA PHE A 294 -21.45 13.38 -0.32
C PHE A 294 -21.73 12.50 -1.55
N ALA A 295 -21.23 11.27 -1.59
CA ALA A 295 -21.55 10.31 -2.65
C ALA A 295 -23.02 9.83 -2.63
N ALA A 296 -23.71 9.99 -1.49
CA ALA A 296 -25.11 9.56 -1.32
C ALA A 296 -26.15 10.64 -1.67
N LYS A 297 -25.75 11.86 -2.05
CA LYS A 297 -26.72 12.86 -2.57
C LYS A 297 -26.85 12.65 -4.08
N PRO A 298 -28.02 12.17 -4.58
CA PRO A 298 -28.28 12.19 -6.02
C PRO A 298 -28.26 13.65 -6.49
N VAL A 299 -27.57 13.89 -7.59
CA VAL A 299 -27.70 15.15 -8.33
C VAL A 299 -29.17 15.27 -8.66
N ALA A 300 -29.87 16.23 -8.04
CA ALA A 300 -31.20 16.59 -8.46
C ALA A 300 -31.11 16.99 -9.93
N ALA A 301 -31.81 16.24 -10.76
CA ALA A 301 -31.97 16.58 -12.17
C ALA A 301 -32.76 17.91 -12.23
N GLU A 302 -32.10 18.97 -12.67
CA GLU A 302 -32.72 20.15 -13.26
C GLU A 302 -32.82 19.96 -14.77
#